data_6bb28d614425597292865b8102f6ecde
#
_entry.id   6bb28d614425597292865b8102f6ecde
#
_cell.length_a   1.000
_cell.length_b   1.000
_cell.length_c   1.000
_cell.angle_alpha   90.00
_cell.angle_beta   90.00
_cell.angle_gamma   90.00
#
_symmetry.space_group_name_H-M   'P 1'
#
loop_
_entity.id
_entity.type
_entity.pdbx_description
1 polymer ?
#
loop_
_entity_poly.entity_id
_entity_poly.type
_entity_poly.pdbx_seq_one_letter_code
_entity_poly.pdbx_strand_id
1 'polypeptide(L)'
;MKKFLVLVVLVLLISTSTYASTIYCKVDNAYVCTEKGCSKVKSEIFINLDTERKTYQRGDSKGIDTYDMNLYKSGNYIIADIAGSASLKIDTQQDLKFVEIVHLGLKTWNNFGMCKLDN
;
A
#
# COMPACT_ATOMS: atom_id res chain seq x y z
N MET A 1 -26.41 -33.46 -12.64
CA MET A 1 -26.87 -32.23 -11.96
C MET A 1 -26.14 -31.93 -10.68
N LYS A 2 -26.02 -32.90 -9.77
CA LYS A 2 -25.29 -32.65 -8.50
C LYS A 2 -23.85 -32.28 -8.70
N LYS A 3 -23.14 -32.88 -9.67
CA LYS A 3 -21.75 -32.56 -9.98
C LYS A 3 -21.59 -31.14 -10.54
N PHE A 4 -22.59 -30.68 -11.29
CA PHE A 4 -22.57 -29.33 -11.83
C PHE A 4 -22.73 -28.27 -10.73
N LEU A 5 -23.60 -28.48 -9.78
CA LEU A 5 -23.83 -27.58 -8.66
C LEU A 5 -22.58 -27.47 -7.77
N VAL A 6 -21.92 -28.58 -7.49
CA VAL A 6 -20.69 -28.61 -6.71
C VAL A 6 -19.59 -27.82 -7.41
N LEU A 7 -19.49 -27.94 -8.74
CA LEU A 7 -18.50 -27.23 -9.52
C LEU A 7 -18.73 -25.72 -9.47
N VAL A 8 -19.98 -25.27 -9.56
CA VAL A 8 -20.32 -23.84 -9.48
C VAL A 8 -19.97 -23.28 -8.11
N VAL A 9 -20.27 -24.00 -7.04
CA VAL A 9 -19.93 -23.59 -5.69
C VAL A 9 -18.42 -23.48 -5.50
N LEU A 10 -17.65 -24.45 -6.03
CA LEU A 10 -16.18 -24.40 -5.98
C LEU A 10 -15.62 -23.20 -6.73
N VAL A 11 -16.16 -22.87 -7.88
CA VAL A 11 -15.72 -21.69 -8.65
C VAL A 11 -15.99 -20.42 -7.86
N LEU A 12 -17.14 -20.31 -7.22
CA LEU A 12 -17.47 -19.16 -6.37
C LEU A 12 -16.53 -19.04 -5.18
N LEU A 13 -16.18 -20.14 -4.53
CA LEU A 13 -15.24 -20.14 -3.42
C LEU A 13 -13.84 -19.72 -3.86
N ILE A 14 -13.38 -20.20 -5.02
CA ILE A 14 -12.10 -19.80 -5.58
C ILE A 14 -12.11 -18.30 -5.91
N SER A 15 -13.19 -17.77 -6.46
CA SER A 15 -13.34 -16.36 -6.77
C SER A 15 -13.24 -15.49 -5.53
N THR A 16 -13.87 -15.90 -4.42
CA THR A 16 -13.82 -15.14 -3.17
C THR A 16 -12.45 -15.20 -2.51
N SER A 17 -11.71 -16.30 -2.66
CA SER A 17 -10.38 -16.43 -2.08
C SER A 17 -9.30 -15.61 -2.81
N THR A 18 -9.56 -15.20 -4.07
CA THR A 18 -8.60 -14.36 -4.81
C THR A 18 -8.61 -12.89 -4.39
N TYR A 19 -9.55 -12.47 -3.55
CA TYR A 19 -9.63 -11.09 -3.08
C TYR A 19 -8.85 -10.83 -1.80
N ALA A 20 -8.40 -11.85 -1.11
CA ALA A 20 -7.53 -11.67 0.04
C ALA A 20 -6.19 -11.17 -0.47
N SER A 21 -5.88 -9.93 -0.25
CA SER A 21 -4.63 -9.41 -0.75
C SER A 21 -3.96 -8.49 0.23
N THR A 22 -2.70 -8.75 0.37
CA THR A 22 -1.78 -7.85 1.01
C THR A 22 -0.97 -7.18 -0.09
N ILE A 23 -0.77 -5.89 0.02
CA ILE A 23 0.08 -5.14 -0.91
C ILE A 23 1.34 -4.78 -0.16
N TYR A 24 2.46 -5.30 -0.61
CA TYR A 24 3.76 -5.03 -0.02
C TYR A 24 4.52 -4.02 -0.87
N CYS A 25 4.97 -2.92 -0.26
CA CYS A 25 5.68 -1.84 -0.93
C CYS A 25 7.04 -1.62 -0.28
N LYS A 26 8.07 -1.58 -1.10
CA LYS A 26 9.43 -1.34 -0.63
C LYS A 26 9.90 0.03 -1.12
N VAL A 27 10.45 0.83 -0.22
CA VAL A 27 10.98 2.15 -0.56
C VAL A 27 12.36 1.98 -1.20
N ASP A 28 12.50 2.51 -2.42
CA ASP A 28 13.77 2.53 -3.15
C ASP A 28 14.48 3.87 -3.02
N ASN A 29 13.71 4.96 -3.01
CA ASN A 29 14.23 6.31 -2.90
C ASN A 29 13.38 7.11 -1.93
N ALA A 30 14.03 7.84 -1.05
CA ALA A 30 13.36 8.66 -0.05
C ALA A 30 13.95 10.07 -0.03
N TYR A 31 13.07 11.07 0.16
CA TYR A 31 13.45 12.46 0.21
C TYR A 31 12.76 13.15 1.38
N VAL A 32 13.48 13.99 2.08
CA VAL A 32 12.88 14.90 3.07
C VAL A 32 12.79 16.27 2.43
N CYS A 33 11.59 16.83 2.42
CA CYS A 33 11.29 18.11 1.80
C CYS A 33 10.85 19.12 2.83
N THR A 34 11.39 20.33 2.75
CA THR A 34 11.02 21.50 3.54
C THR A 34 10.77 22.67 2.60
N GLU A 35 10.44 23.83 3.13
CA GLU A 35 10.30 25.05 2.32
C GLU A 35 11.57 25.39 1.55
N LYS A 36 12.73 24.91 1.99
CA LYS A 36 14.03 25.16 1.36
C LYS A 36 14.39 24.17 0.26
N GLY A 37 13.59 23.14 0.05
CA GLY A 37 13.82 22.12 -0.95
C GLY A 37 13.85 20.72 -0.38
N CYS A 38 14.25 19.76 -1.21
CA CYS A 38 14.26 18.35 -0.88
C CYS A 38 15.69 17.82 -0.85
N SER A 39 15.98 16.92 0.09
CA SER A 39 17.24 16.21 0.21
C SER A 39 17.02 14.72 0.23
N LYS A 40 17.85 13.97 -0.50
CA LYS A 40 17.78 12.52 -0.50
C LYS A 40 18.28 11.95 0.82
N VAL A 41 17.54 10.98 1.36
CA VAL A 41 17.89 10.30 2.61
C VAL A 41 17.87 8.80 2.40
N LYS A 42 18.53 8.05 3.27
CA LYS A 42 18.42 6.60 3.27
C LYS A 42 17.16 6.19 4.01
N SER A 43 16.45 5.20 3.46
CA SER A 43 15.29 4.63 4.11
C SER A 43 15.24 3.13 3.85
N GLU A 44 15.01 2.36 4.90
CA GLU A 44 14.79 0.91 4.82
C GLU A 44 13.35 0.57 5.16
N ILE A 45 12.46 1.55 5.01
CA ILE A 45 11.06 1.40 5.35
C ILE A 45 10.35 0.52 4.33
N PHE A 46 9.51 -0.36 4.84
CA PHE A 46 8.56 -1.09 4.04
C PHE A 46 7.15 -0.74 4.48
N ILE A 47 6.21 -0.92 3.58
CA ILE A 47 4.80 -0.65 3.80
C ILE A 47 4.03 -1.91 3.43
N ASN A 48 3.10 -2.31 4.29
CA ASN A 48 2.28 -3.49 4.07
C ASN A 48 0.82 -3.11 4.27
N LEU A 49 0.04 -3.21 3.20
CA LEU A 49 -1.37 -2.88 3.23
C LEU A 49 -2.20 -4.15 3.27
N ASP A 50 -3.06 -4.29 4.29
CA ASP A 50 -4.07 -5.34 4.33
C ASP A 50 -5.37 -4.75 3.82
N THR A 51 -5.80 -5.19 2.63
CA THR A 51 -6.98 -4.63 1.97
C THR A 51 -8.29 -5.09 2.59
N GLU A 52 -8.31 -6.20 3.29
CA GLU A 52 -9.50 -6.69 3.97
C GLU A 52 -9.70 -5.98 5.31
N ARG A 53 -8.65 -5.92 6.12
CA ARG A 53 -8.70 -5.29 7.43
C ARG A 53 -8.58 -3.78 7.36
N LYS A 54 -8.18 -3.26 6.20
CA LYS A 54 -7.91 -1.84 5.96
C LYS A 54 -6.89 -1.31 6.95
N THR A 55 -5.80 -2.04 7.09
CA THR A 55 -4.67 -1.64 7.93
C THR A 55 -3.46 -1.29 7.08
N TYR A 56 -2.76 -0.28 7.53
CA TYR A 56 -1.57 0.28 6.91
C TYR A 56 -0.43 0.07 7.90
N GLN A 57 0.47 -0.85 7.58
CA GLN A 57 1.65 -1.11 8.39
C GLN A 57 2.86 -0.46 7.74
N ARG A 58 3.63 0.21 8.55
CA ARG A 58 4.89 0.79 8.08
C ARG A 58 5.96 0.52 9.14
N GLY A 59 7.14 0.16 8.68
CA GLY A 59 8.18 -0.20 9.62
C GLY A 59 9.52 -0.42 8.96
N ASP A 60 10.48 -0.75 9.80
CA ASP A 60 11.83 -1.10 9.42
C ASP A 60 12.31 -2.25 10.32
N SER A 61 13.61 -2.52 10.35
CA SER A 61 14.18 -3.56 11.19
C SER A 61 14.00 -3.33 12.70
N LYS A 62 13.64 -2.10 13.09
CA LYS A 62 13.51 -1.73 14.50
C LYS A 62 12.09 -1.89 15.03
N GLY A 63 11.10 -1.89 14.18
CA GLY A 63 9.72 -2.05 14.60
C GLY A 63 8.73 -1.73 13.52
N ILE A 64 7.47 -2.10 13.78
CA ILE A 64 6.35 -1.94 12.85
C ILE A 64 5.23 -1.21 13.57
N ASP A 65 4.72 -0.15 12.94
CA ASP A 65 3.54 0.56 13.38
C ASP A 65 2.36 0.19 12.47
N THR A 66 1.18 0.05 13.08
CA THR A 66 -0.04 -0.31 12.36
C THR A 66 -1.07 0.80 12.55
N TYR A 67 -1.68 1.21 11.45
CA TYR A 67 -2.68 2.28 11.42
C TYR A 67 -3.91 1.81 10.67
N ASP A 68 -5.05 2.35 11.02
CA ASP A 68 -6.25 2.23 10.21
C ASP A 68 -6.13 3.14 9.00
N MET A 69 -6.62 2.69 7.85
CA MET A 69 -6.54 3.47 6.62
C MET A 69 -7.89 3.59 5.92
N ASN A 70 -8.02 4.65 5.13
CA ASN A 70 -9.01 4.74 4.09
C ASN A 70 -8.39 4.21 2.81
N LEU A 71 -9.06 3.26 2.17
CA LEU A 71 -8.57 2.62 0.95
C LEU A 71 -9.61 2.81 -0.15
N TYR A 72 -9.20 3.38 -1.28
CA TYR A 72 -10.10 3.60 -2.40
C TYR A 72 -9.34 3.61 -3.72
N LYS A 73 -10.09 3.47 -4.81
CA LYS A 73 -9.54 3.59 -6.16
C LYS A 73 -9.96 4.90 -6.78
N SER A 74 -9.02 5.52 -7.50
CA SER A 74 -9.29 6.72 -8.30
C SER A 74 -8.57 6.56 -9.65
N GLY A 75 -9.33 6.28 -10.71
CA GLY A 75 -8.76 5.97 -12.01
C GLY A 75 -7.85 4.74 -11.95
N ASN A 76 -6.61 4.90 -12.34
CA ASN A 76 -5.61 3.84 -12.34
C ASN A 76 -4.85 3.72 -11.01
N TYR A 77 -5.26 4.47 -9.99
CA TYR A 77 -4.55 4.53 -8.74
C TYR A 77 -5.30 3.82 -7.62
N ILE A 78 -4.54 3.11 -6.79
CA ILE A 78 -5.00 2.68 -5.48
C ILE A 78 -4.46 3.69 -4.49
N ILE A 79 -5.33 4.23 -3.64
CA ILE A 79 -4.97 5.26 -2.68
C ILE A 79 -5.27 4.75 -1.28
N ALA A 80 -4.27 4.84 -0.41
CA ALA A 80 -4.38 4.47 1.00
C ALA A 80 -3.97 5.67 1.84
N ASP A 81 -4.88 6.15 2.68
CA ASP A 81 -4.66 7.33 3.49
C ASP A 81 -4.75 7.00 4.98
N ILE A 82 -3.79 7.49 5.73
CA ILE A 82 -3.87 7.61 7.19
C ILE A 82 -4.21 9.07 7.48
N ALA A 83 -5.35 9.32 8.10
CA ALA A 83 -5.87 10.68 8.30
C ALA A 83 -4.83 11.59 8.96
N GLY A 84 -4.46 12.67 8.26
CA GLY A 84 -3.56 13.70 8.77
C GLY A 84 -2.09 13.31 8.85
N SER A 85 -1.70 12.09 8.49
CA SER A 85 -0.34 11.60 8.70
C SER A 85 0.36 11.18 7.42
N ALA A 86 -0.27 10.35 6.60
CA ALA A 86 0.38 9.79 5.41
C ALA A 86 -0.64 9.49 4.32
N SER A 87 -0.16 9.52 3.08
CA SER A 87 -0.93 9.14 1.90
C SER A 87 -0.04 8.31 0.98
N LEU A 88 -0.55 7.18 0.53
CA LEU A 88 0.12 6.28 -0.41
C LEU A 88 -0.69 6.20 -1.68
N LYS A 89 -0.04 6.37 -2.82
CA LYS A 89 -0.67 6.25 -4.12
C LYS A 89 0.10 5.23 -4.95
N ILE A 90 -0.59 4.20 -5.44
CA ILE A 90 0.00 3.13 -6.25
C ILE A 90 -0.58 3.21 -7.66
N ASP A 91 0.30 3.24 -8.66
CA ASP A 91 -0.11 3.24 -10.06
C ASP A 91 -0.24 1.80 -10.54
N THR A 92 -1.47 1.36 -10.83
CA THR A 92 -1.73 -0.01 -11.26
C THR A 92 -1.31 -0.28 -12.70
N GLN A 93 -1.01 0.75 -13.49
CA GLN A 93 -0.59 0.63 -14.87
C GLN A 93 0.91 0.78 -15.10
N GLN A 94 1.68 1.12 -14.05
CA GLN A 94 3.12 1.29 -14.14
C GLN A 94 3.85 0.39 -13.14
N ASP A 95 3.66 -0.92 -13.28
CA ASP A 95 4.34 -1.93 -12.46
C ASP A 95 4.17 -1.72 -10.95
N LEU A 96 3.02 -1.19 -10.54
CA LEU A 96 2.71 -0.90 -9.13
C LEU A 96 3.73 0.06 -8.48
N LYS A 97 4.23 1.03 -9.25
CA LYS A 97 5.04 2.11 -8.67
C LYS A 97 4.22 2.91 -7.70
N PHE A 98 4.85 3.36 -6.63
CA PHE A 98 4.14 4.11 -5.61
C PHE A 98 4.88 5.36 -5.17
N VAL A 99 4.15 6.29 -4.61
CA VAL A 99 4.66 7.39 -3.81
C VAL A 99 3.91 7.41 -2.48
N GLU A 100 4.66 7.54 -1.40
CA GLU A 100 4.11 7.78 -0.07
C GLU A 100 4.57 9.15 0.41
N ILE A 101 3.64 9.95 0.90
CA ILE A 101 3.95 11.24 1.49
C ILE A 101 3.56 11.18 2.97
N VAL A 102 4.55 11.40 3.84
CA VAL A 102 4.35 11.41 5.28
C VAL A 102 4.55 12.83 5.78
N HIS A 103 3.58 13.34 6.53
CA HIS A 103 3.62 14.69 7.07
C HIS A 103 4.23 14.69 8.47
N LEU A 104 5.30 15.48 8.64
CA LEU A 104 6.00 15.63 9.90
C LEU A 104 6.14 17.13 10.22
N GLY A 105 5.06 17.73 10.72
CA GLY A 105 5.02 19.18 10.93
C GLY A 105 5.07 19.92 9.60
N LEU A 106 6.05 20.81 9.44
CA LEU A 106 6.23 21.60 8.21
C LEU A 106 7.15 20.95 7.18
N LYS A 107 7.53 19.71 7.40
CA LYS A 107 8.31 18.94 6.42
C LYS A 107 7.58 17.68 6.02
N THR A 108 7.93 17.16 4.86
CA THR A 108 7.36 15.92 4.36
C THR A 108 8.46 14.92 4.03
N TRP A 109 8.17 13.65 4.27
CA TRP A 109 8.97 12.55 3.75
C TRP A 109 8.26 12.03 2.52
N ASN A 110 9.00 11.93 1.42
CA ASN A 110 8.48 11.46 0.15
C ASN A 110 9.21 10.17 -0.21
N ASN A 111 8.49 9.08 -0.20
CA ASN A 111 9.04 7.75 -0.43
C ASN A 111 8.55 7.23 -1.77
N PHE A 112 9.47 6.72 -2.58
CA PHE A 112 9.20 6.17 -3.91
C PHE A 112 9.70 4.75 -3.98
N GLY A 113 8.98 3.91 -4.69
CA GLY A 113 9.39 2.53 -4.88
C GLY A 113 8.34 1.76 -5.67
N MET A 114 8.35 0.45 -5.47
CA MET A 114 7.44 -0.45 -6.15
C MET A 114 6.75 -1.34 -5.16
N CYS A 115 5.51 -1.68 -5.46
CA CYS A 115 4.72 -2.61 -4.68
C CYS A 115 4.58 -3.94 -5.40
N LYS A 116 4.22 -4.97 -4.66
CA LYS A 116 3.82 -6.26 -5.21
C LYS A 116 2.60 -6.76 -4.46
N LEU A 117 1.77 -7.51 -5.16
CA LEU A 117 0.62 -8.17 -4.56
C LEU A 117 1.10 -9.48 -3.94
N ASP A 118 0.70 -9.71 -2.71
CA ASP A 118 0.98 -10.93 -1.98
C ASP A 118 -0.36 -11.56 -1.62
N ASN A 119 -0.68 -12.61 -2.35
CA ASN A 119 -1.93 -13.35 -2.15
C ASN A 119 -1.74 -14.53 -1.21
#